data_dd20f7d7925c81f7bb9d3e5d474702bb
#
_entry.id   dd20f7d7925c81f7bb9d3e5d474702bb
#
_cell.length_a   1.000
_cell.length_b   1.000
_cell.length_c   1.000
_cell.angle_alpha   90.00
_cell.angle_beta   90.00
_cell.angle_gamma   90.00
#
_symmetry.space_group_name_H-M   'P 1'
#
loop_
_entity.id
_entity.type
_entity.pdbx_description
1 polymer ?
#
loop_
_entity_poly.entity_id
_entity_poly.type
_entity_poly.pdbx_seq_one_letter_code
_entity_poly.pdbx_strand_id
1 'polypeptide(L)'
;ALPAGSCYAIEHDYVDSSFSTQYKGLYALLDASPHRRGVLLGDESEPPQRNDLRRLSYEYNNADLSRILTKALQADDYFLLVGPPGTGKTSVALRNMVREYLAIPGYQVLLIAYTNRAVDEICDKLESIDEVDDYMRVGQSLSCDAAYRGHLLSERMKACRTREEVGRVIGECRVFVATLASLAGKPELFALKRFDVAIVDEASQILEPQLVGILSAKTPTGCDAIGKFILIGDHK
;
A
#
# COMPACT_ATOMS: atom_id res chain seq x y z
N ALA A 1 -15.38 27.19 -31.26
CA ALA A 1 -14.78 28.51 -31.33
C ALA A 1 -14.54 29.03 -29.94
N LEU A 2 -13.34 29.54 -29.66
CA LEU A 2 -12.96 30.10 -28.35
C LEU A 2 -13.63 31.47 -28.15
N PRO A 3 -14.08 31.84 -26.92
CA PRO A 3 -14.73 33.11 -26.69
C PRO A 3 -13.82 34.30 -27.04
N ALA A 4 -14.37 35.30 -27.75
CA ALA A 4 -13.63 36.52 -28.07
C ALA A 4 -13.36 37.33 -26.79
N GLY A 5 -12.13 37.86 -26.64
CA GLY A 5 -11.73 38.68 -25.50
C GLY A 5 -11.13 37.91 -24.32
N SER A 6 -10.99 36.59 -24.40
CA SER A 6 -10.28 35.79 -23.42
C SER A 6 -8.80 35.72 -23.77
N CYS A 7 -7.91 35.76 -22.74
CA CYS A 7 -6.50 35.44 -22.91
C CYS A 7 -6.31 33.94 -22.75
N TYR A 8 -5.61 33.33 -23.69
CA TYR A 8 -5.26 31.91 -23.68
C TYR A 8 -3.75 31.78 -23.56
N ALA A 9 -3.26 30.89 -22.70
CA ALA A 9 -1.89 30.45 -22.67
C ALA A 9 -1.80 29.06 -23.31
N ILE A 10 -0.80 28.84 -24.16
CA ILE A 10 -0.41 27.51 -24.58
C ILE A 10 0.69 27.10 -23.63
N GLU A 11 0.37 26.18 -22.72
CA GLU A 11 1.36 25.56 -21.88
C GLU A 11 1.86 24.28 -22.58
N HIS A 12 3.15 24.00 -22.38
CA HIS A 12 3.68 22.69 -22.79
C HIS A 12 2.90 21.63 -22.04
N ASP A 13 2.28 20.70 -22.79
CA ASP A 13 1.64 19.55 -22.17
C ASP A 13 2.68 18.81 -21.34
N TYR A 14 2.40 18.63 -20.07
CA TYR A 14 3.32 17.89 -19.20
C TYR A 14 3.50 16.51 -19.82
N VAL A 15 4.75 16.15 -20.10
CA VAL A 15 5.10 14.79 -20.49
C VAL A 15 4.39 13.86 -19.51
N ASP A 16 3.53 13.00 -20.04
CA ASP A 16 2.80 12.03 -19.23
C ASP A 16 3.81 11.20 -18.42
N SER A 17 3.98 11.59 -17.15
CA SER A 17 4.93 10.95 -16.24
C SER A 17 4.54 9.50 -15.93
N SER A 18 3.33 9.08 -16.32
CA SER A 18 2.83 7.73 -16.08
C SER A 18 3.66 6.69 -16.84
N PHE A 19 4.07 6.98 -18.07
CA PHE A 19 4.97 6.10 -18.84
C PHE A 19 6.30 5.90 -18.13
N SER A 20 6.93 6.99 -17.65
CA SER A 20 8.20 6.89 -16.93
C SER A 20 8.07 6.01 -15.67
N THR A 21 6.96 6.13 -14.96
CA THR A 21 6.68 5.33 -13.77
C THR A 21 6.47 3.85 -14.12
N GLN A 22 5.77 3.57 -15.22
CA GLN A 22 5.54 2.20 -15.71
C GLN A 22 6.85 1.53 -16.12
N TYR A 23 7.71 2.24 -16.91
CA TYR A 23 9.03 1.71 -17.27
C TYR A 23 9.89 1.42 -16.04
N LYS A 24 9.93 2.32 -15.07
CA LYS A 24 10.64 2.08 -13.79
C LYS A 24 10.10 0.86 -13.06
N GLY A 25 8.77 0.65 -13.10
CA GLY A 25 8.14 -0.54 -12.52
C GLY A 25 8.61 -1.83 -13.19
N LEU A 26 8.66 -1.85 -14.53
CA LEU A 26 9.16 -3.01 -15.26
C LEU A 26 10.65 -3.27 -14.99
N TYR A 27 11.48 -2.23 -14.89
CA TYR A 27 12.88 -2.39 -14.48
C TYR A 27 13.00 -2.96 -13.08
N ALA A 28 12.20 -2.48 -12.13
CA ALA A 28 12.18 -3.00 -10.76
C ALA A 28 11.81 -4.50 -10.74
N LEU A 29 10.85 -4.91 -11.59
CA LEU A 29 10.49 -6.33 -11.73
C LEU A 29 11.67 -7.16 -12.28
N LEU A 30 12.38 -6.67 -13.28
CA LEU A 30 13.55 -7.38 -13.83
C LEU A 30 14.66 -7.54 -12.79
N ASP A 31 14.81 -6.57 -11.90
CA ASP A 31 15.79 -6.59 -10.81
C ASP A 31 15.29 -7.33 -9.55
N ALA A 32 14.01 -7.69 -9.48
CA ALA A 32 13.43 -8.41 -8.35
C ALA A 32 14.12 -9.76 -8.10
N SER A 33 14.01 -10.27 -6.86
CA SER A 33 14.47 -11.63 -6.55
C SER A 33 13.79 -12.65 -7.48
N PRO A 34 14.47 -13.77 -7.83
CA PRO A 34 13.86 -14.81 -8.67
C PRO A 34 12.50 -15.26 -8.14
N HIS A 35 12.40 -15.51 -6.83
CA HIS A 35 11.15 -15.89 -6.19
C HIS A 35 10.06 -14.81 -6.35
N ARG A 36 10.36 -13.53 -6.03
CA ARG A 36 9.39 -12.43 -6.18
C ARG A 36 8.93 -12.27 -7.63
N ARG A 37 9.85 -12.38 -8.58
CA ARG A 37 9.52 -12.32 -10.00
C ARG A 37 8.64 -13.48 -10.43
N GLY A 38 8.95 -14.70 -10.00
CA GLY A 38 8.12 -15.89 -10.25
C GLY A 38 6.69 -15.71 -9.71
N VAL A 39 6.55 -15.26 -8.47
CA VAL A 39 5.26 -14.96 -7.84
C VAL A 39 4.46 -13.91 -8.63
N LEU A 40 5.10 -12.80 -9.05
CA LEU A 40 4.42 -11.71 -9.78
C LEU A 40 4.07 -12.09 -11.22
N LEU A 41 4.84 -12.96 -11.86
CA LEU A 41 4.58 -13.44 -13.22
C LEU A 41 3.72 -14.72 -13.27
N GLY A 42 3.32 -15.26 -12.11
CA GLY A 42 2.50 -16.45 -12.03
C GLY A 42 3.25 -17.72 -12.44
N ASP A 43 4.54 -17.81 -12.12
CA ASP A 43 5.33 -19.02 -12.40
C ASP A 43 4.84 -20.19 -11.52
N GLU A 44 4.17 -21.15 -12.14
CA GLU A 44 3.59 -22.32 -11.47
C GLU A 44 4.66 -23.28 -10.93
N SER A 45 5.92 -23.13 -11.33
CA SER A 45 7.02 -23.96 -10.80
C SER A 45 7.36 -23.62 -9.35
N GLU A 46 6.96 -22.45 -8.87
CA GLU A 46 7.13 -22.00 -7.49
C GLU A 46 5.76 -21.69 -6.84
N PRO A 47 5.07 -22.67 -6.29
CA PRO A 47 3.76 -22.44 -5.66
C PRO A 47 3.89 -21.46 -4.49
N PRO A 48 2.88 -20.58 -4.28
CA PRO A 48 2.91 -19.60 -3.22
C PRO A 48 3.05 -20.25 -1.85
N GLN A 49 3.94 -19.70 -1.04
CA GLN A 49 4.22 -20.19 0.31
C GLN A 49 3.08 -19.88 1.27
N ARG A 50 2.88 -20.76 2.25
CA ARG A 50 1.82 -20.63 3.27
C ARG A 50 2.32 -21.13 4.62
N ASN A 51 1.82 -20.48 5.68
CA ASN A 51 2.04 -20.90 7.06
C ASN A 51 0.71 -21.25 7.73
N ASP A 52 0.30 -22.49 7.63
CA ASP A 52 -0.96 -22.98 8.17
C ASP A 52 -1.02 -23.02 9.72
N LEU A 53 0.09 -22.72 10.41
CA LEU A 53 0.15 -22.61 11.87
C LEU A 53 -0.36 -21.28 12.40
N ARG A 54 -0.41 -20.23 11.56
CA ARG A 54 -0.93 -18.93 11.98
C ARG A 54 -2.42 -19.02 12.30
N ARG A 55 -2.81 -18.34 13.39
CA ARG A 55 -4.19 -18.29 13.89
C ARG A 55 -4.62 -16.84 14.06
N LEU A 56 -5.93 -16.61 13.99
CA LEU A 56 -6.51 -15.31 14.28
C LEU A 56 -6.29 -14.95 15.76
N SER A 57 -6.05 -13.68 16.01
CA SER A 57 -5.88 -13.11 17.35
C SER A 57 -7.23 -12.75 17.98
N TYR A 58 -8.26 -12.53 17.14
CA TYR A 58 -9.59 -12.12 17.57
C TYR A 58 -10.66 -13.09 17.08
N GLU A 59 -11.79 -13.09 17.77
CA GLU A 59 -12.99 -13.84 17.38
C GLU A 59 -13.92 -12.97 16.52
N TYR A 60 -14.47 -13.54 15.47
CA TYR A 60 -15.40 -12.87 14.57
C TYR A 60 -16.69 -13.66 14.45
N ASN A 61 -17.84 -12.99 14.66
CA ASN A 61 -19.18 -13.60 14.58
C ASN A 61 -19.61 -13.93 13.13
N ASN A 62 -18.72 -13.75 12.14
CA ASN A 62 -18.96 -14.02 10.73
C ASN A 62 -17.97 -15.08 10.24
N ALA A 63 -18.46 -16.27 9.93
CA ALA A 63 -17.63 -17.40 9.50
C ALA A 63 -16.88 -17.14 8.17
N ASP A 64 -17.49 -16.41 7.22
CA ASP A 64 -16.84 -16.06 5.96
C ASP A 64 -15.71 -15.06 6.18
N LEU A 65 -15.94 -14.05 7.03
CA LEU A 65 -14.89 -13.13 7.42
C LEU A 65 -13.73 -13.85 8.11
N SER A 66 -14.02 -14.70 9.09
CA SER A 66 -12.99 -15.50 9.78
C SER A 66 -12.17 -16.33 8.80
N ARG A 67 -12.83 -16.96 7.82
CA ARG A 67 -12.16 -17.75 6.77
C ARG A 67 -11.26 -16.90 5.89
N ILE A 68 -11.73 -15.71 5.47
CA ILE A 68 -10.95 -14.74 4.67
C ILE A 68 -9.72 -14.30 5.43
N LEU A 69 -9.89 -13.84 6.67
CA LEU A 69 -8.81 -13.35 7.53
C LEU A 69 -7.77 -14.45 7.81
N THR A 70 -8.23 -15.68 8.10
CA THR A 70 -7.34 -16.83 8.30
C THR A 70 -6.48 -17.08 7.07
N LYS A 71 -7.09 -17.13 5.87
CA LYS A 71 -6.36 -17.35 4.62
C LYS A 71 -5.38 -16.22 4.32
N ALA A 72 -5.78 -14.96 4.53
CA ALA A 72 -4.90 -13.80 4.35
C ALA A 72 -3.71 -13.85 5.31
N LEU A 73 -3.93 -14.24 6.58
CA LEU A 73 -2.88 -14.34 7.58
C LEU A 73 -1.90 -15.48 7.26
N GLN A 74 -2.40 -16.62 6.81
CA GLN A 74 -1.63 -17.82 6.49
C GLN A 74 -0.82 -17.71 5.19
N ALA A 75 -1.22 -16.86 4.25
CA ALA A 75 -0.44 -16.62 3.04
C ALA A 75 0.91 -15.94 3.40
N ASP A 76 2.02 -16.44 2.85
CA ASP A 76 3.34 -15.84 3.05
C ASP A 76 3.77 -14.96 1.86
N ASP A 77 3.36 -15.28 0.65
CA ASP A 77 3.69 -14.50 -0.55
C ASP A 77 2.60 -13.50 -0.92
N TYR A 78 1.40 -14.01 -1.19
CA TYR A 78 0.27 -13.14 -1.56
C TYR A 78 -1.08 -13.75 -1.20
N PHE A 79 -2.09 -12.89 -1.15
CA PHE A 79 -3.50 -13.26 -1.03
C PHE A 79 -4.37 -12.35 -1.92
N LEU A 80 -5.31 -12.96 -2.66
CA LEU A 80 -6.25 -12.24 -3.51
C LEU A 80 -7.65 -12.29 -2.89
N LEU A 81 -8.23 -11.12 -2.63
CA LEU A 81 -9.61 -10.97 -2.19
C LEU A 81 -10.45 -10.35 -3.30
N VAL A 82 -11.24 -11.16 -3.95
CA VAL A 82 -12.14 -10.73 -5.03
C VAL A 82 -13.58 -10.82 -4.56
N GLY A 83 -14.35 -9.78 -4.83
CA GLY A 83 -15.78 -9.77 -4.49
C GLY A 83 -16.50 -8.57 -5.12
N PRO A 84 -17.83 -8.64 -5.34
CA PRO A 84 -18.57 -7.54 -5.93
C PRO A 84 -18.53 -6.27 -5.08
N PRO A 85 -18.81 -5.09 -5.66
CA PRO A 85 -18.94 -3.84 -4.94
C PRO A 85 -19.95 -3.94 -3.79
N GLY A 86 -19.72 -3.23 -2.70
CA GLY A 86 -20.63 -3.17 -1.54
C GLY A 86 -20.60 -4.39 -0.61
N THR A 87 -19.72 -5.37 -0.83
CA THR A 87 -19.60 -6.55 0.06
C THR A 87 -18.76 -6.33 1.31
N GLY A 88 -18.32 -5.11 1.57
CA GLY A 88 -17.54 -4.77 2.75
C GLY A 88 -16.05 -5.11 2.65
N LYS A 89 -15.49 -5.25 1.44
CA LYS A 89 -14.05 -5.54 1.25
C LYS A 89 -13.16 -4.53 1.97
N THR A 90 -13.37 -3.24 1.71
CA THR A 90 -12.60 -2.17 2.36
C THR A 90 -13.04 -1.91 3.79
N SER A 91 -14.35 -1.78 4.03
CA SER A 91 -14.88 -1.38 5.33
C SER A 91 -14.77 -2.46 6.40
N VAL A 92 -14.84 -3.73 6.03
CA VAL A 92 -14.84 -4.86 6.97
C VAL A 92 -13.59 -5.71 6.83
N ALA A 93 -13.27 -6.22 5.61
CA ALA A 93 -12.17 -7.16 5.47
C ALA A 93 -10.81 -6.46 5.65
N LEU A 94 -10.54 -5.34 4.97
CA LEU A 94 -9.28 -4.59 5.10
C LEU A 94 -9.07 -4.14 6.55
N ARG A 95 -10.09 -3.53 7.17
CA ARG A 95 -10.03 -3.09 8.58
C ARG A 95 -9.61 -4.21 9.52
N ASN A 96 -10.25 -5.38 9.42
CA ASN A 96 -9.94 -6.51 10.29
C ASN A 96 -8.61 -7.19 9.92
N MET A 97 -8.17 -7.16 8.66
CA MET A 97 -6.81 -7.59 8.28
C MET A 97 -5.76 -6.73 8.98
N VAL A 98 -5.91 -5.40 8.94
CA VAL A 98 -4.99 -4.48 9.64
C VAL A 98 -4.95 -4.81 11.13
N ARG A 99 -6.10 -4.99 11.76
CA ARG A 99 -6.22 -5.36 13.17
C ARG A 99 -5.46 -6.65 13.50
N GLU A 100 -5.64 -7.71 12.71
CA GLU A 100 -4.93 -8.97 12.88
C GLU A 100 -3.41 -8.84 12.72
N TYR A 101 -2.95 -8.08 11.74
CA TYR A 101 -1.51 -7.85 11.55
C TYR A 101 -0.89 -7.02 12.67
N LEU A 102 -1.62 -6.05 13.21
CA LEU A 102 -1.15 -5.22 14.33
C LEU A 102 -1.11 -6.00 15.65
N ALA A 103 -1.89 -7.05 15.80
CA ALA A 103 -1.79 -7.98 16.93
C ALA A 103 -0.44 -8.74 16.97
N ILE A 104 0.26 -8.82 15.82
CA ILE A 104 1.61 -9.39 15.75
C ILE A 104 2.61 -8.31 16.19
N PRO A 105 3.41 -8.53 17.26
CA PRO A 105 4.36 -7.53 17.73
C PRO A 105 5.36 -7.11 16.64
N GLY A 106 5.52 -5.79 16.45
CA GLY A 106 6.50 -5.23 15.51
C GLY A 106 6.13 -5.34 14.03
N TYR A 107 4.99 -5.94 13.67
CA TYR A 107 4.57 -6.11 12.28
C TYR A 107 4.30 -4.76 11.60
N GLN A 108 4.81 -4.58 10.38
CA GLN A 108 4.79 -3.34 9.62
C GLN A 108 3.80 -3.44 8.46
N VAL A 109 2.83 -2.54 8.40
CA VAL A 109 1.71 -2.58 7.44
C VAL A 109 1.78 -1.38 6.51
N LEU A 110 1.69 -1.64 5.20
CA LEU A 110 1.56 -0.64 4.15
C LEU A 110 0.20 -0.78 3.48
N LEU A 111 -0.60 0.27 3.51
CA LEU A 111 -1.91 0.33 2.85
C LEU A 111 -1.80 1.19 1.61
N ILE A 112 -2.26 0.67 0.49
CA ILE A 112 -2.14 1.31 -0.81
C ILE A 112 -3.52 1.39 -1.46
N ALA A 113 -3.85 2.54 -2.04
CA ALA A 113 -5.01 2.70 -2.90
C ALA A 113 -4.67 3.47 -4.17
N TYR A 114 -5.56 3.41 -5.15
CA TYR A 114 -5.35 4.10 -6.42
C TYR A 114 -5.56 5.61 -6.30
N THR A 115 -6.59 6.06 -5.58
CA THR A 115 -6.97 7.47 -5.47
C THR A 115 -6.72 8.04 -4.07
N ASN A 116 -6.55 9.38 -3.99
CA ASN A 116 -6.45 10.05 -2.70
C ASN A 116 -7.72 9.90 -1.85
N ARG A 117 -8.89 9.88 -2.50
CA ARG A 117 -10.17 9.66 -1.82
C ARG A 117 -10.21 8.27 -1.17
N ALA A 118 -9.79 7.23 -1.88
CA ALA A 118 -9.73 5.87 -1.30
C ALA A 118 -8.73 5.80 -0.14
N VAL A 119 -7.60 6.55 -0.24
CA VAL A 119 -6.65 6.69 0.89
C VAL A 119 -7.32 7.39 2.09
N ASP A 120 -8.12 8.44 1.87
CA ASP A 120 -8.85 9.12 2.96
C ASP A 120 -9.88 8.17 3.60
N GLU A 121 -10.58 7.35 2.80
CA GLU A 121 -11.50 6.32 3.30
C GLU A 121 -10.79 5.24 4.14
N ILE A 122 -9.55 4.89 3.76
CA ILE A 122 -8.70 4.00 4.58
C ILE A 122 -8.33 4.68 5.89
N CYS A 123 -7.92 5.96 5.87
CA CYS A 123 -7.59 6.71 7.09
C CYS A 123 -8.78 6.75 8.06
N ASP A 124 -10.00 7.01 7.56
CA ASP A 124 -11.24 6.96 8.36
C ASP A 124 -11.43 5.58 9.05
N LYS A 125 -11.10 4.49 8.36
CA LYS A 125 -11.18 3.15 8.96
C LYS A 125 -10.10 2.91 10.00
N LEU A 126 -8.88 3.40 9.77
CA LEU A 126 -7.78 3.28 10.74
C LEU A 126 -8.12 3.96 12.06
N GLU A 127 -8.74 5.15 12.03
CA GLU A 127 -9.16 5.86 13.24
C GLU A 127 -10.24 5.12 14.04
N SER A 128 -10.88 4.12 13.42
CA SER A 128 -11.87 3.26 14.08
C SER A 128 -11.28 1.95 14.65
N ILE A 129 -9.96 1.78 14.61
CA ILE A 129 -9.26 0.58 15.09
C ILE A 129 -8.48 0.94 16.35
N ASP A 130 -8.86 0.39 17.50
CA ASP A 130 -8.23 0.68 18.78
C ASP A 130 -6.75 0.27 18.83
N GLU A 131 -6.35 -0.71 18.02
CA GLU A 131 -4.96 -1.19 17.92
C GLU A 131 -4.06 -0.30 17.05
N VAL A 132 -4.61 0.74 16.41
CA VAL A 132 -3.87 1.73 15.62
C VAL A 132 -3.59 2.95 16.48
N ASP A 133 -2.45 2.98 17.16
CA ASP A 133 -2.03 4.13 17.96
C ASP A 133 -1.69 5.34 17.07
N ASP A 134 -1.09 5.08 15.89
CA ASP A 134 -0.66 6.11 14.95
C ASP A 134 -0.46 5.52 13.54
N TYR A 135 -0.55 6.38 12.52
CA TYR A 135 -0.23 6.02 11.14
C TYR A 135 0.40 7.20 10.38
N MET A 136 1.10 6.91 9.32
CA MET A 136 1.68 7.91 8.42
C MET A 136 1.04 7.87 7.04
N ARG A 137 0.59 9.02 6.57
CA ARG A 137 0.09 9.20 5.23
C ARG A 137 1.19 9.74 4.31
N VAL A 138 1.51 9.01 3.26
CA VAL A 138 2.44 9.44 2.21
C VAL A 138 1.66 10.13 1.10
N GLY A 139 1.85 11.43 0.93
CA GLY A 139 1.08 12.22 -0.03
C GLY A 139 1.41 13.70 0.05
N GLN A 140 0.58 14.51 -0.62
CA GLN A 140 0.68 15.98 -0.62
C GLN A 140 -0.51 16.58 0.13
N SER A 141 -0.28 17.72 0.81
CA SER A 141 -1.30 18.41 1.61
C SER A 141 -2.52 18.85 0.79
N LEU A 142 -2.31 19.23 -0.48
CA LEU A 142 -3.40 19.68 -1.37
C LEU A 142 -4.36 18.57 -1.78
N SER A 143 -3.88 17.33 -1.81
CA SER A 143 -4.67 16.15 -2.20
C SER A 143 -5.09 15.28 -1.01
N CYS A 144 -4.96 15.81 0.21
CA CYS A 144 -5.29 15.15 1.48
C CYS A 144 -6.45 15.89 2.15
N ASP A 145 -7.44 15.15 2.63
CA ASP A 145 -8.49 15.75 3.45
C ASP A 145 -7.88 16.46 4.67
N ALA A 146 -8.49 17.57 5.08
CA ALA A 146 -8.01 18.39 6.19
C ALA A 146 -7.89 17.60 7.49
N ALA A 147 -8.80 16.66 7.72
CA ALA A 147 -8.82 15.81 8.91
C ALA A 147 -7.53 14.99 9.07
N TYR A 148 -6.95 14.50 7.95
CA TYR A 148 -5.79 13.58 7.98
C TYR A 148 -4.44 14.27 7.71
N ARG A 149 -4.41 15.60 7.55
CA ARG A 149 -3.16 16.33 7.27
C ARG A 149 -2.12 16.19 8.36
N GLY A 150 -2.53 16.05 9.62
CA GLY A 150 -1.63 15.83 10.75
C GLY A 150 -0.81 14.53 10.64
N HIS A 151 -1.31 13.54 9.91
CA HIS A 151 -0.65 12.26 9.67
C HIS A 151 0.27 12.26 8.43
N LEU A 152 0.31 13.36 7.65
CA LEU A 152 1.21 13.44 6.50
C LEU A 152 2.66 13.26 6.93
N LEU A 153 3.38 12.39 6.21
CA LEU A 153 4.81 12.18 6.41
C LEU A 153 5.58 13.51 6.39
N SER A 154 5.24 14.42 5.47
CA SER A 154 5.85 15.76 5.38
C SER A 154 5.60 16.63 6.63
N GLU A 155 4.43 16.53 7.25
CA GLU A 155 4.11 17.26 8.48
C GLU A 155 4.88 16.70 9.68
N ARG A 156 4.89 15.37 9.78
CA ARG A 156 5.61 14.66 10.86
C ARG A 156 7.13 14.91 10.81
N MET A 157 7.69 15.03 9.61
CA MET A 157 9.13 15.31 9.43
C MET A 157 9.52 16.75 9.74
N LYS A 158 8.60 17.71 9.83
CA LYS A 158 8.92 19.13 10.16
C LYS A 158 9.59 19.30 11.53
N ALA A 159 9.30 18.40 12.47
CA ALA A 159 9.91 18.42 13.81
C ALA A 159 11.32 17.80 13.83
N CYS A 160 11.69 17.03 12.82
CA CYS A 160 12.98 16.36 12.74
C CYS A 160 14.06 17.31 12.24
N ARG A 161 15.21 17.32 12.93
CA ARG A 161 16.37 18.13 12.56
C ARG A 161 17.51 17.32 11.98
N THR A 162 17.53 16.02 12.24
CA THR A 162 18.58 15.10 11.80
C THR A 162 18.01 13.92 11.02
N ARG A 163 18.87 13.25 10.21
CA ARG A 163 18.49 12.04 9.50
C ARG A 163 18.15 10.87 10.44
N GLU A 164 18.82 10.84 11.59
CA GLU A 164 18.56 9.82 12.60
C GLU A 164 17.17 9.97 13.22
N GLU A 165 16.76 11.20 13.50
CA GLU A 165 15.39 11.49 13.97
C GLU A 165 14.34 11.10 12.94
N VAL A 166 14.56 11.40 11.65
CA VAL A 166 13.68 10.96 10.55
C VAL A 166 13.60 9.43 10.51
N GLY A 167 14.74 8.75 10.55
CA GLY A 167 14.80 7.28 10.54
C GLY A 167 14.05 6.68 11.73
N ARG A 168 14.20 7.26 12.92
CA ARG A 168 13.50 6.80 14.14
C ARG A 168 11.99 6.97 13.99
N VAL A 169 11.51 8.16 13.62
CA VAL A 169 10.07 8.45 13.49
C VAL A 169 9.43 7.56 12.42
N ILE A 170 10.10 7.34 11.29
CA ILE A 170 9.64 6.39 10.26
C ILE A 170 9.65 4.94 10.80
N GLY A 171 10.69 4.56 11.54
CA GLY A 171 10.86 3.22 12.09
C GLY A 171 9.80 2.85 13.13
N GLU A 172 9.45 3.78 14.01
CA GLU A 172 8.49 3.58 15.11
C GLU A 172 7.04 3.44 14.62
N CYS A 173 6.64 4.16 13.57
CA CYS A 173 5.28 4.08 13.04
C CYS A 173 5.06 2.77 12.28
N ARG A 174 4.07 1.99 12.69
CA ARG A 174 3.79 0.63 12.17
C ARG A 174 2.89 0.62 10.94
N VAL A 175 2.08 1.65 10.73
CA VAL A 175 1.09 1.72 9.66
C VAL A 175 1.39 2.89 8.72
N PHE A 176 1.49 2.60 7.44
CA PHE A 176 1.64 3.60 6.39
C PHE A 176 0.49 3.51 5.40
N VAL A 177 0.00 4.65 4.94
CA VAL A 177 -1.08 4.74 3.95
C VAL A 177 -0.64 5.64 2.81
N ALA A 178 -0.85 5.22 1.58
CA ALA A 178 -0.41 5.97 0.42
C ALA A 178 -1.24 5.70 -0.83
N THR A 179 -1.23 6.63 -1.78
CA THR A 179 -1.54 6.26 -3.17
C THR A 179 -0.33 5.59 -3.81
N LEU A 180 -0.59 4.72 -4.79
CA LEU A 180 0.47 4.11 -5.59
C LEU A 180 1.41 5.17 -6.21
N ALA A 181 0.85 6.25 -6.76
CA ALA A 181 1.61 7.35 -7.35
C ALA A 181 2.51 8.07 -6.32
N SER A 182 2.03 8.25 -5.09
CA SER A 182 2.82 8.87 -4.01
C SER A 182 4.01 8.00 -3.60
N LEU A 183 3.85 6.68 -3.59
CA LEU A 183 4.95 5.74 -3.31
C LEU A 183 5.96 5.69 -4.45
N ALA A 184 5.49 5.63 -5.70
CA ALA A 184 6.37 5.67 -6.87
C ALA A 184 7.21 6.94 -6.94
N GLY A 185 6.70 8.06 -6.42
CA GLY A 185 7.42 9.33 -6.28
C GLY A 185 8.38 9.40 -5.07
N LYS A 186 8.39 8.39 -4.21
CA LYS A 186 9.22 8.36 -2.98
C LYS A 186 9.86 6.98 -2.74
N PRO A 187 10.66 6.48 -3.69
CA PRO A 187 11.30 5.16 -3.57
C PRO A 187 12.25 5.08 -2.37
N GLU A 188 12.76 6.21 -1.89
CA GLU A 188 13.61 6.30 -0.70
C GLU A 188 12.91 5.83 0.58
N LEU A 189 11.58 5.77 0.63
CA LEU A 189 10.85 5.20 1.75
C LEU A 189 11.23 3.72 1.96
N PHE A 190 11.36 2.97 0.90
CA PHE A 190 11.75 1.56 0.94
C PHE A 190 13.23 1.35 1.31
N ALA A 191 14.05 2.40 1.20
CA ALA A 191 15.41 2.40 1.73
C ALA A 191 15.45 2.60 3.25
N LEU A 192 14.43 3.23 3.82
CA LEU A 192 14.34 3.54 5.25
C LEU A 192 13.49 2.53 6.02
N LYS A 193 12.57 1.85 5.35
CA LYS A 193 11.59 0.98 5.99
C LYS A 193 11.23 -0.22 5.13
N ARG A 194 11.22 -1.39 5.78
CA ARG A 194 10.65 -2.62 5.24
C ARG A 194 9.23 -2.81 5.80
N PHE A 195 8.34 -3.31 4.97
CA PHE A 195 6.97 -3.66 5.34
C PHE A 195 6.79 -5.18 5.30
N ASP A 196 6.14 -5.73 6.32
CA ASP A 196 5.85 -7.17 6.36
C ASP A 196 4.68 -7.52 5.45
N VAL A 197 3.71 -6.60 5.32
CA VAL A 197 2.58 -6.75 4.41
C VAL A 197 2.24 -5.42 3.73
N ALA A 198 1.95 -5.49 2.42
CA ALA A 198 1.26 -4.44 1.69
C ALA A 198 -0.17 -4.89 1.35
N ILE A 199 -1.17 -4.09 1.70
CA ILE A 199 -2.57 -4.32 1.33
C ILE A 199 -2.97 -3.26 0.30
N VAL A 200 -3.32 -3.70 -0.89
CA VAL A 200 -3.70 -2.83 -2.01
C VAL A 200 -5.20 -2.90 -2.18
N ASP A 201 -5.87 -1.81 -1.88
CA ASP A 201 -7.31 -1.69 -2.11
C ASP A 201 -7.61 -1.18 -3.52
N GLU A 202 -8.74 -1.58 -4.06
CA GLU A 202 -9.14 -1.30 -5.46
C GLU A 202 -8.05 -1.72 -6.48
N ALA A 203 -7.33 -2.80 -6.22
CA ALA A 203 -6.22 -3.26 -7.06
C ALA A 203 -6.60 -3.49 -8.53
N SER A 204 -7.86 -3.81 -8.81
CA SER A 204 -8.38 -3.97 -10.17
C SER A 204 -8.41 -2.68 -11.02
N GLN A 205 -8.22 -1.51 -10.39
CA GLN A 205 -8.13 -0.20 -11.09
C GLN A 205 -6.68 0.17 -11.44
N ILE A 206 -5.70 -0.54 -10.91
CA ILE A 206 -4.28 -0.21 -11.03
C ILE A 206 -3.70 -0.92 -12.26
N LEU A 207 -2.91 -0.19 -13.05
CA LEU A 207 -2.15 -0.79 -14.13
C LEU A 207 -1.00 -1.65 -13.58
N GLU A 208 -0.90 -2.86 -14.09
CA GLU A 208 0.05 -3.86 -13.63
C GLU A 208 1.51 -3.35 -13.56
N PRO A 209 2.07 -2.64 -14.58
CA PRO A 209 3.45 -2.14 -14.50
C PRO A 209 3.71 -1.19 -13.33
N GLN A 210 2.70 -0.44 -12.90
CA GLN A 210 2.82 0.46 -11.73
C GLN A 210 2.82 -0.34 -10.43
N LEU A 211 1.95 -1.34 -10.33
CA LEU A 211 1.81 -2.18 -9.14
C LEU A 211 3.06 -3.05 -8.93
N VAL A 212 3.51 -3.75 -9.97
CA VAL A 212 4.70 -4.61 -9.86
C VAL A 212 5.95 -3.83 -9.49
N GLY A 213 6.06 -2.56 -9.90
CA GLY A 213 7.17 -1.69 -9.51
C GLY A 213 7.26 -1.47 -8.01
N ILE A 214 6.12 -1.28 -7.35
CA ILE A 214 6.07 -1.14 -5.88
C ILE A 214 6.30 -2.49 -5.19
N LEU A 215 5.65 -3.55 -5.67
CA LEU A 215 5.76 -4.88 -5.06
C LEU A 215 7.17 -5.50 -5.25
N SER A 216 7.94 -5.00 -6.21
CA SER A 216 9.34 -5.39 -6.46
C SER A 216 10.37 -4.48 -5.77
N ALA A 217 9.92 -3.49 -4.97
CA ALA A 217 10.83 -2.58 -4.29
C ALA A 217 11.80 -3.31 -3.37
N LYS A 218 13.06 -2.84 -3.34
CA LYS A 218 14.13 -3.43 -2.53
C LYS A 218 14.62 -2.47 -1.44
N THR A 219 15.08 -3.06 -0.38
CA THR A 219 15.88 -2.37 0.64
C THR A 219 17.31 -2.13 0.12
N PRO A 220 18.09 -1.23 0.74
CA PRO A 220 19.49 -1.01 0.38
C PRO A 220 20.37 -2.28 0.47
N THR A 221 19.95 -3.28 1.24
CA THR A 221 20.63 -4.58 1.37
C THR A 221 20.25 -5.56 0.26
N GLY A 222 19.38 -5.17 -0.68
CA GLY A 222 18.92 -6.01 -1.79
C GLY A 222 17.79 -6.99 -1.45
N CYS A 223 17.29 -6.96 -0.20
CA CYS A 223 16.13 -7.76 0.19
C CYS A 223 14.82 -7.10 -0.30
N ASP A 224 13.75 -7.89 -0.45
CA ASP A 224 12.43 -7.36 -0.76
C ASP A 224 11.96 -6.41 0.35
N ALA A 225 11.57 -5.19 -0.03
CA ALA A 225 11.09 -4.17 0.90
C ALA A 225 9.66 -4.45 1.39
N ILE A 226 8.92 -5.30 0.69
CA ILE A 226 7.59 -5.78 1.04
C ILE A 226 7.66 -7.30 1.19
N GLY A 227 7.35 -7.83 2.37
CA GLY A 227 7.38 -9.26 2.65
C GLY A 227 6.32 -10.00 1.84
N LYS A 228 5.05 -9.69 2.07
CA LYS A 228 3.91 -10.23 1.30
C LYS A 228 2.95 -9.13 0.86
N PHE A 229 2.04 -9.46 -0.06
CA PHE A 229 1.02 -8.51 -0.49
C PHE A 229 -0.38 -9.12 -0.56
N ILE A 230 -1.37 -8.28 -0.32
CA ILE A 230 -2.79 -8.62 -0.43
C ILE A 230 -3.41 -7.69 -1.46
N LEU A 231 -4.04 -8.24 -2.48
CA LEU A 231 -4.75 -7.45 -3.48
C LEU A 231 -6.25 -7.61 -3.26
N ILE A 232 -6.92 -6.49 -3.04
CA ILE A 232 -8.37 -6.43 -2.88
C ILE A 232 -8.95 -5.75 -4.11
N GLY A 233 -9.90 -6.39 -4.77
CA GLY A 233 -10.47 -5.85 -5.99
C GLY A 233 -11.81 -6.45 -6.38
N ASP A 234 -12.33 -5.97 -7.47
CA ASP A 234 -13.55 -6.45 -8.08
C ASP A 234 -13.26 -7.44 -9.20
N HIS A 235 -14.19 -8.35 -9.43
CA HIS A 235 -14.16 -9.19 -10.62
C HIS A 235 -14.68 -8.36 -11.79
N LYS A 236 -13.88 -8.23 -12.85
CA LYS A 236 -14.31 -7.64 -14.13
C LYS A 236 -14.68 -8.73 -15.09
#